data_a143608896e60bf10cdce47dd81d120a
#
_entry.id   a143608896e60bf10cdce47dd81d120a
#
_cell.length_a   1.000
_cell.length_b   1.000
_cell.length_c   1.000
_cell.angle_alpha   90.00
_cell.angle_beta   90.00
_cell.angle_gamma   90.00
#
_symmetry.space_group_name_H-M   'P 1'
#
loop_
_entity.id
_entity.type
_entity.pdbx_description
1 polymer ?
#
loop_
_entity_poly.entity_id
_entity_poly.type
_entity_poly.pdbx_seq_one_letter_code
_entity_poly.pdbx_strand_id
1 'polypeptide(L)'
;GLGDVYKRQVEEYLERLLPADWSGMDLYQRRSFLGGSEFGGATATGIVRREKVCIMEIWCECFGKERQNLKRTDSYEIEGILKKLGGWQKTTETKTGKTHFPIYGPQKTFVRHED
;
A
#
# COMPACT_ATOMS: atom_id res chain seq x y z
N GLY A 1 20.18 0.99 7.89
CA GLY A 1 19.80 -0.20 7.16
C GLY A 1 18.73 0.08 6.12
N LEU A 2 18.38 -0.94 5.39
CA LEU A 2 17.38 -0.86 4.34
C LEU A 2 16.05 -0.29 4.86
N GLY A 3 15.70 -0.60 6.10
CA GLY A 3 14.46 -0.13 6.70
C GLY A 3 14.35 1.38 6.77
N ASP A 4 15.45 2.09 6.99
CA ASP A 4 15.40 3.55 7.09
C ASP A 4 15.23 4.22 5.73
N VAL A 5 15.80 3.63 4.68
CA VAL A 5 15.66 4.15 3.33
C VAL A 5 14.22 3.99 2.84
N TYR A 6 13.64 2.82 3.05
CA TYR A 6 12.30 2.52 2.56
C TYR A 6 11.20 3.09 3.47
N LYS A 7 11.51 3.33 4.73
CA LYS A 7 10.54 3.86 5.70
C LYS A 7 9.88 5.14 5.20
N ARG A 8 10.67 6.08 4.73
CA ARG A 8 10.16 7.35 4.21
C ARG A 8 9.31 7.15 2.95
N GLN A 9 9.77 6.27 2.07
CA GLN A 9 9.05 5.98 0.84
C GLN A 9 7.68 5.36 1.15
N VAL A 10 7.63 4.43 2.09
CA VAL A 10 6.38 3.80 2.52
C VAL A 10 5.46 4.82 3.18
N GLU A 11 6.02 5.68 4.03
CA GLU A 11 5.24 6.73 4.69
C GLU A 11 4.56 7.65 3.68
N GLU A 12 5.29 8.10 2.68
CA GLU A 12 4.74 8.94 1.63
C GLU A 12 3.64 8.23 0.85
N TYR A 13 3.85 6.96 0.54
CA TYR A 13 2.87 6.14 -0.14
C TYR A 13 1.57 6.02 0.67
N LEU A 14 1.69 5.75 1.97
CA LEU A 14 0.53 5.55 2.84
C LEU A 14 -0.26 6.85 3.07
N GLU A 15 0.41 7.98 3.09
CA GLU A 15 -0.25 9.26 3.37
C GLU A 15 -0.73 9.97 2.11
N ARG A 16 -0.35 9.50 0.94
CA ARG A 16 -0.82 10.08 -0.31
C ARG A 16 -2.31 9.87 -0.48
N LEU A 17 -3.02 10.93 -0.80
CA LEU A 17 -4.45 10.84 -1.08
C LEU A 17 -4.69 10.08 -2.40
N LEU A 18 -5.74 9.30 -2.44
CA LEU A 18 -6.06 8.42 -3.55
C LEU A 18 -7.25 8.97 -4.35
N PRO A 19 -7.30 8.67 -5.67
CA PRO A 19 -8.51 8.98 -6.44
C PRO A 19 -9.73 8.25 -5.88
N ALA A 20 -10.90 8.81 -6.08
CA ALA A 20 -12.14 8.23 -5.58
C ALA A 20 -12.41 6.82 -6.14
N ASP A 21 -11.91 6.54 -7.35
CA ASP A 21 -12.09 5.26 -8.03
C ASP A 21 -10.90 4.29 -7.85
N TRP A 22 -10.06 4.53 -6.84
CA TRP A 22 -8.87 3.71 -6.59
C TRP A 22 -9.15 2.22 -6.60
N SER A 23 -10.26 1.81 -5.99
CA SER A 23 -10.63 0.39 -5.91
C SER A 23 -10.84 -0.26 -7.28
N GLY A 24 -11.27 0.51 -8.26
CA GLY A 24 -11.50 0.01 -9.60
C GLY A 24 -10.31 0.14 -10.54
N MET A 25 -9.23 0.75 -10.07
CA MET A 25 -8.03 0.94 -10.90
C MET A 25 -7.20 -0.34 -10.91
N ASP A 26 -6.66 -0.67 -12.09
CA ASP A 26 -5.72 -1.79 -12.19
C ASP A 26 -4.31 -1.35 -11.77
N LEU A 27 -3.38 -2.30 -11.72
CA LEU A 27 -2.02 -2.01 -11.26
C LEU A 27 -1.31 -0.98 -12.13
N TYR A 28 -1.52 -1.07 -13.45
CA TYR A 28 -0.91 -0.11 -14.37
C TYR A 28 -1.40 1.31 -14.10
N GLN A 29 -2.70 1.48 -13.91
CA GLN A 29 -3.30 2.77 -13.62
C GLN A 29 -2.80 3.32 -12.28
N ARG A 30 -2.70 2.45 -11.29
CA ARG A 30 -2.19 2.85 -9.97
C ARG A 30 -0.74 3.30 -10.02
N ARG A 31 0.09 2.56 -10.74
CA ARG A 31 1.51 2.92 -10.91
C ARG A 31 1.66 4.26 -11.66
N SER A 32 0.83 4.47 -12.67
CA SER A 32 0.82 5.74 -13.40
C SER A 32 0.46 6.91 -12.48
N PHE A 33 -0.56 6.74 -11.67
CA PHE A 33 -0.97 7.77 -10.73
C PHE A 33 0.15 8.07 -9.73
N LEU A 34 0.75 7.04 -9.16
CA LEU A 34 1.80 7.19 -8.14
C LEU A 34 3.09 7.76 -8.70
N GLY A 35 3.40 7.43 -9.95
CA GLY A 35 4.61 7.92 -10.61
C GLY A 35 4.51 9.36 -11.12
N GLY A 36 3.36 9.96 -10.96
CA GLY A 36 3.14 11.29 -11.50
C GLY A 36 2.78 11.25 -12.97
N SER A 37 2.41 12.38 -13.50
CA SER A 37 1.81 12.49 -14.83
C SER A 37 2.83 12.59 -15.98
N GLU A 38 3.94 11.87 -15.91
CA GLU A 38 4.92 11.88 -16.99
C GLU A 38 4.34 11.49 -18.34
N PHE A 39 3.23 10.77 -18.33
CA PHE A 39 2.60 10.31 -19.56
C PHE A 39 1.33 11.09 -19.88
N GLY A 40 1.23 12.29 -19.35
CA GLY A 40 0.27 13.27 -19.83
C GLY A 40 -1.21 12.96 -19.64
N GLY A 41 -1.55 11.93 -18.92
CA GLY A 41 -2.93 11.51 -18.85
C GLY A 41 -3.54 11.45 -17.47
N ALA A 42 -2.77 11.74 -16.44
CA ALA A 42 -3.29 11.60 -15.09
C ALA A 42 -4.12 12.82 -14.72
N THR A 43 -5.38 12.76 -15.06
CA THR A 43 -6.35 13.74 -14.60
C THR A 43 -6.91 13.35 -13.24
N ALA A 44 -6.51 12.19 -12.73
CA ALA A 44 -6.97 11.70 -11.45
C ALA A 44 -6.41 12.55 -10.31
N THR A 45 -7.29 13.06 -9.47
CA THR A 45 -6.92 13.87 -8.31
C THR A 45 -7.09 13.02 -7.05
N GLY A 46 -6.08 13.03 -6.19
CA GLY A 46 -6.18 12.36 -4.91
C GLY A 46 -7.07 13.13 -3.95
N ILE A 47 -8.13 12.52 -3.50
CA ILE A 47 -9.09 13.13 -2.59
C ILE A 47 -9.46 12.21 -1.42
N VAL A 48 -9.14 10.93 -1.48
CA VAL A 48 -9.54 9.95 -0.48
C VAL A 48 -8.33 9.51 0.34
N ARG A 49 -8.47 9.52 1.66
CA ARG A 49 -7.45 9.04 2.56
C ARG A 49 -7.45 7.51 2.58
N ARG A 50 -6.28 6.90 2.50
CA ARG A 50 -6.15 5.45 2.57
C ARG A 50 -6.50 4.97 3.98
N GLU A 51 -7.43 4.03 4.10
CA GLU A 51 -7.85 3.50 5.40
C GLU A 51 -7.28 2.12 5.68
N LYS A 52 -6.92 1.36 4.65
CA LYS A 52 -6.33 0.03 4.83
C LYS A 52 -5.25 -0.23 3.80
N VAL A 53 -4.37 -1.17 4.12
CA VAL A 53 -3.25 -1.52 3.23
C VAL A 53 -2.87 -2.98 3.47
N CYS A 54 -2.32 -3.62 2.45
CA CYS A 54 -1.68 -4.92 2.59
C CYS A 54 -0.23 -4.83 2.10
N ILE A 55 0.56 -5.80 2.52
CA ILE A 55 1.99 -5.83 2.16
C ILE A 55 2.17 -5.94 0.65
N MET A 56 1.30 -6.71 -0.03
CA MET A 56 1.38 -6.87 -1.47
C MET A 56 1.17 -5.55 -2.22
N GLU A 57 0.27 -4.68 -1.73
CA GLU A 57 0.10 -3.35 -2.30
C GLU A 57 1.38 -2.53 -2.23
N ILE A 58 2.01 -2.54 -1.07
CA ILE A 58 3.26 -1.80 -0.87
C ILE A 58 4.33 -2.33 -1.82
N TRP A 59 4.45 -3.65 -1.91
CA TRP A 59 5.43 -4.30 -2.78
C TRP A 59 5.24 -3.93 -4.25
N CYS A 60 4.03 -4.04 -4.75
CA CYS A 60 3.73 -3.82 -6.16
C CYS A 60 3.60 -2.34 -6.54
N GLU A 61 3.05 -1.54 -5.65
CA GLU A 61 2.71 -0.14 -5.95
C GLU A 61 3.76 0.83 -5.44
N CYS A 62 4.18 0.69 -4.20
CA CYS A 62 5.18 1.58 -3.63
C CYS A 62 6.57 1.26 -4.18
N PHE A 63 6.94 -0.02 -4.21
CA PHE A 63 8.26 -0.45 -4.68
C PHE A 63 8.31 -0.80 -6.16
N GLY A 64 7.16 -0.92 -6.81
CA GLY A 64 7.11 -1.22 -8.24
C GLY A 64 7.61 -2.60 -8.62
N LYS A 65 7.51 -3.56 -7.71
CA LYS A 65 8.04 -4.92 -7.93
C LYS A 65 6.94 -5.89 -8.32
N GLU A 66 7.34 -7.04 -8.84
CA GLU A 66 6.39 -8.05 -9.31
C GLU A 66 5.90 -8.94 -8.18
N ARG A 67 4.61 -9.24 -8.21
CA ARG A 67 3.94 -10.02 -7.16
C ARG A 67 4.66 -11.34 -6.85
N GLN A 68 5.06 -12.08 -7.87
CA GLN A 68 5.69 -13.38 -7.71
C GLN A 68 7.07 -13.31 -7.07
N ASN A 69 7.67 -12.14 -6.98
CA ASN A 69 9.00 -11.96 -6.41
C ASN A 69 8.98 -11.67 -4.91
N LEU A 70 7.80 -11.51 -4.33
CA LEU A 70 7.69 -11.23 -2.89
C LEU A 70 8.04 -12.48 -2.09
N LYS A 71 9.09 -12.39 -1.27
CA LYS A 71 9.52 -13.46 -0.40
C LYS A 71 9.04 -13.22 1.03
N ARG A 72 9.09 -14.26 1.85
CA ARG A 72 8.71 -14.15 3.26
C ARG A 72 9.55 -13.08 4.00
N THR A 73 10.84 -13.02 3.70
CA THR A 73 11.73 -12.02 4.30
C THR A 73 11.34 -10.61 3.93
N ASP A 74 10.91 -10.40 2.68
CA ASP A 74 10.44 -9.09 2.23
C ASP A 74 9.17 -8.68 2.97
N SER A 75 8.24 -9.62 3.13
CA SER A 75 7.01 -9.37 3.88
C SER A 75 7.30 -8.98 5.32
N TYR A 76 8.25 -9.65 5.95
CA TYR A 76 8.68 -9.35 7.31
C TYR A 76 9.24 -7.94 7.44
N GLU A 77 10.08 -7.55 6.48
CA GLU A 77 10.68 -6.23 6.48
C GLU A 77 9.65 -5.13 6.29
N ILE A 78 8.70 -5.33 5.38
CA ILE A 78 7.64 -4.35 5.13
C ILE A 78 6.75 -4.22 6.38
N GLU A 79 6.39 -5.35 6.99
CA GLU A 79 5.60 -5.31 8.22
C GLU A 79 6.35 -4.57 9.32
N GLY A 80 7.66 -4.78 9.40
CA GLY A 80 8.51 -4.07 10.34
C GLY A 80 8.50 -2.55 10.12
N ILE A 81 8.48 -2.13 8.86
CA ILE A 81 8.37 -0.72 8.52
C ILE A 81 7.04 -0.14 9.00
N LEU A 82 5.94 -0.86 8.76
CA LEU A 82 4.61 -0.43 9.22
C LEU A 82 4.59 -0.24 10.73
N LYS A 83 5.21 -1.15 11.47
CA LYS A 83 5.28 -1.06 12.93
C LYS A 83 6.11 0.14 13.38
N LYS A 84 7.23 0.41 12.70
CA LYS A 84 8.09 1.54 13.05
C LYS A 84 7.42 2.88 12.77
N LEU A 85 6.65 2.97 11.69
CA LEU A 85 5.94 4.20 11.37
C LEU A 85 4.88 4.54 12.41
N GLY A 86 4.27 3.52 13.00
CA GLY A 86 3.12 3.71 13.88
C GLY A 86 1.88 4.09 13.08
N GLY A 87 0.75 4.12 13.74
CA GLY A 87 -0.50 4.50 13.10
C GLY A 87 -1.15 3.42 12.24
N TRP A 88 -0.56 2.24 12.15
CA TRP A 88 -1.11 1.10 11.42
C TRP A 88 -1.05 -0.15 12.27
N GLN A 89 -2.12 -0.92 12.28
CA GLN A 89 -2.20 -2.17 13.03
C GLN A 89 -2.99 -3.21 12.26
N LYS A 90 -2.79 -4.47 12.60
CA LYS A 90 -3.57 -5.56 12.02
C LYS A 90 -5.05 -5.34 12.32
N THR A 91 -5.90 -5.61 11.34
CA THR A 91 -7.33 -5.47 11.53
C THR A 91 -7.86 -6.53 12.52
N THR A 92 -8.84 -6.13 13.33
CA THR A 92 -9.57 -7.05 14.19
C THR A 92 -10.97 -7.33 13.63
N GLU A 93 -11.27 -6.78 12.46
CA GLU A 93 -12.56 -6.93 11.79
C GLU A 93 -12.88 -8.37 11.42
N THR A 94 -11.86 -9.15 11.10
CA THR A 94 -12.04 -10.57 10.76
C THR A 94 -11.19 -11.43 11.68
N LYS A 95 -11.59 -12.71 11.83
CA LYS A 95 -10.87 -13.66 12.68
C LYS A 95 -9.47 -13.97 12.15
N THR A 96 -9.32 -13.99 10.84
CA THR A 96 -8.05 -14.34 10.20
C THR A 96 -7.11 -13.15 10.03
N GLY A 97 -7.62 -11.92 10.22
CA GLY A 97 -6.87 -10.72 9.95
C GLY A 97 -6.72 -10.43 8.46
N LYS A 98 -7.46 -11.16 7.61
CA LYS A 98 -7.43 -10.98 6.16
C LYS A 98 -8.73 -10.36 5.67
N THR A 99 -8.62 -9.44 4.71
CA THR A 99 -9.77 -8.91 3.98
C THR A 99 -9.44 -8.91 2.50
N HIS A 100 -10.47 -8.77 1.68
CA HIS A 100 -10.29 -8.75 0.23
C HIS A 100 -9.77 -7.41 -0.25
N PHE A 101 -8.74 -7.46 -1.11
CA PHE A 101 -8.21 -6.29 -1.78
C PHE A 101 -8.43 -6.42 -3.28
N PRO A 102 -8.91 -5.37 -3.96
CA PRO A 102 -8.95 -5.38 -5.43
C PRO A 102 -7.55 -5.67 -5.96
N ILE A 103 -7.44 -6.43 -7.03
CA ILE A 103 -6.21 -6.88 -7.66
C ILE A 103 -5.55 -8.05 -6.90
N TYR A 104 -5.46 -7.98 -5.58
CA TYR A 104 -4.63 -8.89 -4.80
C TYR A 104 -5.38 -10.01 -4.09
N GLY A 105 -6.71 -9.89 -3.98
CA GLY A 105 -7.50 -10.90 -3.29
C GLY A 105 -7.38 -10.84 -1.78
N PRO A 106 -7.62 -11.96 -1.08
CA PRO A 106 -7.51 -11.99 0.38
C PRO A 106 -6.07 -11.76 0.83
N GLN A 107 -5.86 -10.77 1.67
CA GLN A 107 -4.54 -10.40 2.17
C GLN A 107 -4.63 -9.99 3.62
N LYS A 108 -3.55 -10.24 4.36
CA LYS A 108 -3.38 -9.74 5.71
C LYS A 108 -3.54 -8.22 5.68
N THR A 109 -4.47 -7.71 6.47
CA THR A 109 -4.92 -6.33 6.38
C THR A 109 -4.43 -5.49 7.55
N PHE A 110 -3.86 -4.34 7.23
CA PHE A 110 -3.48 -3.34 8.21
C PHE A 110 -4.39 -2.13 8.04
N VAL A 111 -4.87 -1.59 9.15
CA VAL A 111 -5.80 -0.46 9.16
C VAL A 111 -5.20 0.68 9.99
N ARG A 112 -5.66 1.90 9.71
CA ARG A 112 -5.19 3.04 10.48
C ARG A 112 -5.62 2.90 11.93
N HIS A 113 -4.69 3.25 12.80
CA HIS A 113 -4.93 3.30 14.24
C HIS A 113 -4.57 4.71 14.69
N GLU A 114 -5.57 5.44 15.14
CA GLU A 114 -5.36 6.79 15.65
C GLU A 114 -5.54 6.78 17.16
N ASP A 115 -4.56 7.32 17.86
CA ASP A 115 -4.62 7.44 19.31
C ASP A 115 -5.54 8.59 19.72
#